data_8169368854ea063de68489fee3f1e7fc
#
_entry.id   8169368854ea063de68489fee3f1e7fc
#
_cell.length_a   1.000
_cell.length_b   1.000
_cell.length_c   1.000
_cell.angle_alpha   90.00
_cell.angle_beta   90.00
_cell.angle_gamma   90.00
#
_symmetry.space_group_name_H-M   'P 1'
#
loop_
_entity.id
_entity.type
_entity.pdbx_description
1 polymer ?
#
loop_
_entity_poly.entity_id
_entity_poly.type
_entity_poly.pdbx_seq_one_letter_code
_entity_poly.pdbx_strand_id
1 'polypeptide(L)'
;MQVLLRLLISAAWDSLWTELAVRVESFASLGVSANTPDATLWQLCQTQQIILITGNRNQEEPASLEATIQASHTPTSLPVLTISEPQRMLSIRAYAHRVVERLLEYLIDVENLRGTGRLYLP
;
A
#
# COMPACT_ATOMS: atom_id res chain seq x y z
N MET A 1 -1.59 2.99 -9.82
CA MET A 1 -0.92 1.70 -9.56
C MET A 1 -0.10 1.17 -10.72
N GLN A 2 -0.57 1.31 -11.95
CA GLN A 2 0.20 0.85 -13.13
C GLN A 2 1.56 1.52 -13.22
N VAL A 3 1.63 2.83 -12.96
CA VAL A 3 2.90 3.56 -12.99
C VAL A 3 3.86 3.02 -11.93
N LEU A 4 3.36 2.77 -10.72
CA LEU A 4 4.17 2.22 -9.63
C LEU A 4 4.75 0.86 -10.02
N LEU A 5 3.92 -0.04 -10.55
CA LEU A 5 4.36 -1.37 -10.95
C LEU A 5 5.42 -1.30 -12.06
N ARG A 6 5.23 -0.43 -13.05
CA ARG A 6 6.22 -0.27 -14.13
C ARG A 6 7.57 0.20 -13.60
N LEU A 7 7.58 1.10 -12.64
CA LEU A 7 8.82 1.58 -12.03
C LEU A 7 9.51 0.49 -11.24
N LEU A 8 8.74 -0.31 -10.48
CA LEU A 8 9.31 -1.39 -9.68
C LEU A 8 10.02 -2.45 -10.53
N ILE A 9 9.51 -2.74 -11.72
CA ILE A 9 10.12 -3.71 -12.62
C ILE A 9 11.10 -3.08 -13.61
N SER A 10 11.34 -1.77 -13.53
CA SER A 10 12.30 -1.09 -14.40
C SER A 10 13.72 -1.45 -13.98
N ALA A 11 14.68 -1.20 -14.89
CA ALA A 11 16.08 -1.53 -14.66
C ALA A 11 16.65 -0.88 -13.38
N ALA A 12 16.12 0.28 -12.99
CA ALA A 12 16.61 1.01 -11.81
C ALA A 12 16.31 0.27 -10.49
N TRP A 13 15.17 -0.48 -10.44
CA TRP A 13 14.67 -1.07 -9.18
C TRP A 13 14.55 -2.58 -9.22
N ASP A 14 14.74 -3.20 -10.39
CA ASP A 14 14.46 -4.62 -10.62
C ASP A 14 15.22 -5.54 -9.68
N SER A 15 16.51 -5.31 -9.48
CA SER A 15 17.33 -6.15 -8.60
C SER A 15 16.80 -6.16 -7.18
N LEU A 16 16.50 -4.98 -6.63
CA LEU A 16 16.00 -4.85 -5.27
C LEU A 16 14.62 -5.47 -5.14
N TRP A 17 13.74 -5.22 -6.11
CA TRP A 17 12.41 -5.80 -6.14
C TRP A 17 12.45 -7.33 -6.15
N THR A 18 13.34 -7.90 -6.97
CA THR A 18 13.51 -9.34 -7.04
C THR A 18 14.02 -9.92 -5.72
N GLU A 19 14.97 -9.26 -5.08
CA GLU A 19 15.52 -9.71 -3.79
C GLU A 19 14.48 -9.73 -2.68
N LEU A 20 13.52 -8.79 -2.70
CA LEU A 20 12.46 -8.75 -1.71
C LEU A 20 11.49 -9.91 -1.83
N ALA A 21 11.43 -10.55 -3.00
CA ALA A 21 10.55 -11.69 -3.27
C ALA A 21 9.08 -11.39 -2.95
N VAL A 22 8.65 -10.16 -3.20
CA VAL A 22 7.28 -9.71 -2.93
C VAL A 22 6.39 -9.98 -4.14
N ARG A 23 5.22 -10.55 -3.88
CA ARG A 23 4.23 -10.82 -4.91
C ARG A 23 3.17 -9.72 -4.89
N VAL A 24 2.77 -9.26 -6.08
CA VAL A 24 1.70 -8.26 -6.22
C VAL A 24 0.37 -8.97 -6.38
N GLU A 25 -0.60 -8.55 -5.56
CA GLU A 25 -1.99 -9.03 -5.67
C GLU A 25 -2.88 -7.91 -6.19
N SER A 26 -3.99 -8.28 -6.82
CA SER A 26 -5.01 -7.35 -7.30
C SER A 26 -6.36 -7.78 -6.76
N PHE A 27 -7.40 -6.95 -6.95
CA PHE A 27 -8.76 -7.35 -6.58
C PHE A 27 -9.14 -8.66 -7.27
N ALA A 28 -8.80 -8.80 -8.54
CA ALA A 28 -9.12 -10.01 -9.29
C ALA A 28 -8.41 -11.23 -8.72
N SER A 29 -7.14 -11.14 -8.39
CA SER A 29 -6.38 -12.27 -7.85
C SER A 29 -6.84 -12.66 -6.45
N LEU A 30 -7.39 -11.70 -5.68
CA LEU A 30 -7.96 -11.96 -4.35
C LEU A 30 -9.40 -12.44 -4.42
N GLY A 31 -10.03 -12.39 -5.58
CA GLY A 31 -11.42 -12.79 -5.76
C GLY A 31 -12.42 -11.81 -5.17
N VAL A 32 -12.08 -10.54 -5.07
CA VAL A 32 -12.95 -9.51 -4.50
C VAL A 32 -13.31 -8.45 -5.54
N SER A 33 -14.44 -7.78 -5.30
CA SER A 33 -14.89 -6.68 -6.15
C SER A 33 -14.13 -5.40 -5.85
N ALA A 34 -13.97 -4.55 -6.88
CA ALA A 34 -13.43 -3.20 -6.69
C ALA A 34 -14.32 -2.34 -5.78
N ASN A 35 -15.58 -2.74 -5.58
CA ASN A 35 -16.52 -2.05 -4.69
C ASN A 35 -16.54 -2.64 -3.28
N THR A 36 -15.61 -3.53 -2.95
CA THR A 36 -15.52 -4.12 -1.60
C THR A 36 -15.33 -3.00 -0.57
N PRO A 37 -16.12 -2.99 0.52
CA PRO A 37 -15.97 -1.98 1.57
C PRO A 37 -14.56 -1.95 2.14
N ASP A 38 -14.10 -0.77 2.54
CA ASP A 38 -12.76 -0.59 3.08
C ASP A 38 -12.47 -1.49 4.28
N ALA A 39 -13.43 -1.63 5.18
CA ALA A 39 -13.26 -2.49 6.36
C ALA A 39 -13.05 -3.95 5.97
N THR A 40 -13.82 -4.45 5.02
CA THR A 40 -13.70 -5.82 4.53
C THR A 40 -12.36 -6.04 3.84
N LEU A 41 -11.96 -5.10 3.00
CA LEU A 41 -10.70 -5.17 2.28
C LEU A 41 -9.51 -5.15 3.25
N TRP A 42 -9.54 -4.27 4.24
CA TRP A 42 -8.49 -4.18 5.25
C TRP A 42 -8.35 -5.49 6.03
N GLN A 43 -9.47 -6.07 6.49
CA GLN A 43 -9.46 -7.34 7.21
C GLN A 43 -8.89 -8.48 6.34
N LEU A 44 -9.29 -8.54 5.09
CA LEU A 44 -8.77 -9.55 4.16
C LEU A 44 -7.24 -9.43 4.03
N CYS A 45 -6.74 -8.21 3.85
CA CYS A 45 -5.32 -7.97 3.73
C CYS A 45 -4.57 -8.37 5.00
N GLN A 46 -5.11 -8.06 6.17
CA GLN A 46 -4.48 -8.45 7.44
C GLN A 46 -4.46 -9.98 7.59
N THR A 47 -5.58 -10.63 7.29
CA THR A 47 -5.69 -12.09 7.42
C THR A 47 -4.69 -12.81 6.50
N GLN A 48 -4.50 -12.32 5.30
CA GLN A 48 -3.61 -12.93 4.32
C GLN A 48 -2.19 -12.33 4.34
N GLN A 49 -1.90 -11.43 5.26
CA GLN A 49 -0.61 -10.77 5.39
C GLN A 49 -0.21 -10.03 4.11
N ILE A 50 -1.14 -9.21 3.61
CA ILE A 50 -0.96 -8.38 2.43
C ILE A 50 -0.87 -6.92 2.85
N ILE A 51 0.11 -6.19 2.33
CA ILE A 51 0.22 -4.75 2.55
C ILE A 51 -0.67 -4.04 1.53
N LEU A 52 -1.64 -3.26 2.03
CA LEU A 52 -2.55 -2.49 1.19
C LEU A 52 -1.90 -1.16 0.82
N ILE A 53 -1.82 -0.88 -0.48
CA ILE A 53 -1.34 0.40 -0.99
C ILE A 53 -2.53 1.11 -1.63
N THR A 54 -2.80 2.34 -1.21
CA THR A 54 -3.98 3.07 -1.66
C THR A 54 -3.71 4.57 -1.81
N GLY A 55 -4.50 5.25 -2.64
CA GLY A 55 -4.58 6.70 -2.67
C GLY A 55 -5.75 7.26 -1.85
N ASN A 56 -6.50 6.39 -1.17
CA ASN A 56 -7.68 6.77 -0.41
C ASN A 56 -7.30 7.47 0.91
N ARG A 57 -7.68 8.75 1.02
CA ARG A 57 -7.43 9.57 2.21
C ARG A 57 -8.72 10.01 2.89
N ASN A 58 -9.86 9.45 2.51
CA ASN A 58 -11.14 9.80 3.11
C ASN A 58 -11.14 9.40 4.59
N GLN A 59 -11.33 10.38 5.47
CA GLN A 59 -11.33 10.19 6.92
C GLN A 59 -12.68 10.54 7.55
N GLU A 60 -13.64 11.01 6.76
CA GLU A 60 -14.90 11.57 7.26
C GLU A 60 -16.00 10.55 7.48
N GLU A 61 -16.01 9.48 6.70
CA GLU A 61 -17.04 8.47 6.80
C GLU A 61 -16.72 7.40 7.82
N PRO A 62 -17.71 6.94 8.64
CA PRO A 62 -17.47 5.88 9.62
C PRO A 62 -16.94 4.58 9.04
N ALA A 63 -17.30 4.29 7.79
CA ALA A 63 -16.83 3.09 7.09
C ALA A 63 -15.53 3.32 6.32
N SER A 64 -14.89 4.48 6.49
CA SER A 64 -13.65 4.80 5.80
C SER A 64 -12.52 3.88 6.24
N LEU A 65 -11.49 3.79 5.38
CA LEU A 65 -10.29 3.03 5.71
C LEU A 65 -9.62 3.55 6.98
N GLU A 66 -9.57 4.87 7.17
CA GLU A 66 -8.98 5.48 8.37
C GLU A 66 -9.73 5.06 9.63
N ALA A 67 -11.06 5.10 9.61
CA ALA A 67 -11.86 4.69 10.75
C ALA A 67 -11.65 3.21 11.08
N THR A 68 -11.55 2.37 10.07
CA THR A 68 -11.26 0.94 10.23
C THR A 68 -9.90 0.72 10.90
N ILE A 69 -8.87 1.40 10.42
CA ILE A 69 -7.53 1.27 10.97
C ILE A 69 -7.52 1.69 12.44
N GLN A 70 -8.10 2.83 12.76
CA GLN A 70 -8.13 3.33 14.13
C GLN A 70 -8.87 2.39 15.10
N ALA A 71 -9.95 1.79 14.62
CA ALA A 71 -10.77 0.92 15.46
C ALA A 71 -10.20 -0.49 15.60
N SER A 72 -9.49 -0.99 14.62
CA SER A 72 -9.22 -2.42 14.48
C SER A 72 -7.74 -2.81 14.42
N HIS A 73 -6.82 -1.87 14.20
CA HIS A 73 -5.41 -2.27 14.12
C HIS A 73 -4.86 -2.72 15.48
N THR A 74 -3.88 -3.61 15.43
CA THR A 74 -3.21 -4.15 16.62
C THR A 74 -1.70 -3.92 16.49
N PRO A 75 -0.92 -4.18 17.54
CA PRO A 75 0.55 -4.05 17.45
C PRO A 75 1.20 -4.93 16.40
N THR A 76 0.50 -5.97 15.92
CA THR A 76 1.04 -6.87 14.88
C THR A 76 0.46 -6.62 13.51
N SER A 77 -0.50 -5.69 13.35
CA SER A 77 -1.10 -5.39 12.06
C SER A 77 -0.09 -4.80 11.09
N LEU A 78 -0.16 -5.25 9.82
CA LEU A 78 0.63 -4.65 8.75
C LEU A 78 0.14 -3.23 8.48
N PRO A 79 1.04 -2.30 8.15
CA PRO A 79 0.65 -0.92 7.85
C PRO A 79 -0.08 -0.84 6.51
N VAL A 80 -0.96 0.15 6.39
CA VAL A 80 -1.51 0.58 5.11
C VAL A 80 -0.62 1.69 4.59
N LEU A 81 -0.19 1.59 3.34
CA LEU A 81 0.66 2.60 2.70
C LEU A 81 -0.21 3.47 1.81
N THR A 82 -0.28 4.76 2.10
CA THR A 82 -1.13 5.69 1.37
C THR A 82 -0.28 6.65 0.55
N ILE A 83 -0.55 6.69 -0.77
CA ILE A 83 0.08 7.66 -1.66
C ILE A 83 -0.58 9.01 -1.41
N SER A 84 0.20 10.00 -1.00
CA SER A 84 -0.35 11.30 -0.60
C SER A 84 -0.98 12.06 -1.76
N GLU A 85 -0.38 11.99 -2.94
CA GLU A 85 -0.85 12.71 -4.12
C GLU A 85 -0.83 11.80 -5.34
N PRO A 86 -1.79 10.83 -5.42
CA PRO A 86 -1.77 9.80 -6.47
C PRO A 86 -1.74 10.36 -7.89
N GLN A 87 -2.38 11.52 -8.12
CA GLN A 87 -2.41 12.13 -9.43
C GLN A 87 -1.03 12.55 -9.92
N ARG A 88 -0.10 12.85 -9.02
CA ARG A 88 1.27 13.22 -9.38
C ARG A 88 2.09 12.05 -9.90
N MET A 89 1.68 10.82 -9.59
CA MET A 89 2.32 9.62 -10.12
C MET A 89 2.30 9.61 -11.66
N LEU A 90 1.24 10.16 -12.25
CA LEU A 90 1.07 10.16 -13.71
C LEU A 90 1.78 11.33 -14.39
N SER A 91 1.96 12.44 -13.70
CA SER A 91 2.41 13.69 -14.32
C SER A 91 3.81 14.14 -13.93
N ILE A 92 4.33 13.68 -12.79
CA ILE A 92 5.63 14.13 -12.27
C ILE A 92 6.51 12.92 -12.00
N ARG A 93 7.46 12.68 -12.91
CA ARG A 93 8.35 11.51 -12.80
C ARG A 93 9.16 11.51 -11.50
N ALA A 94 9.67 12.67 -11.09
CA ALA A 94 10.44 12.76 -9.85
C ALA A 94 9.62 12.36 -8.62
N TYR A 95 8.33 12.70 -8.61
CA TYR A 95 7.43 12.30 -7.53
C TYR A 95 7.24 10.78 -7.53
N ALA A 96 6.99 10.19 -8.70
CA ALA A 96 6.80 8.75 -8.81
C ALA A 96 8.05 7.99 -8.33
N HIS A 97 9.24 8.46 -8.68
CA HIS A 97 10.49 7.85 -8.21
C HIS A 97 10.63 7.92 -6.68
N ARG A 98 10.26 9.04 -6.06
CA ARG A 98 10.29 9.16 -4.60
C ARG A 98 9.31 8.21 -3.92
N VAL A 99 8.14 8.01 -4.53
CA VAL A 99 7.15 7.06 -4.02
C VAL A 99 7.73 5.64 -4.04
N VAL A 100 8.32 5.23 -5.16
CA VAL A 100 8.94 3.91 -5.29
C VAL A 100 10.05 3.72 -4.27
N GLU A 101 10.93 4.69 -4.13
CA GLU A 101 12.05 4.63 -3.20
C GLU A 101 11.56 4.45 -1.76
N ARG A 102 10.58 5.24 -1.34
CA ARG A 102 10.03 5.14 0.01
C ARG A 102 9.29 3.82 0.21
N LEU A 103 8.56 3.36 -0.80
CA LEU A 103 7.88 2.06 -0.74
C LEU A 103 8.88 0.94 -0.49
N LEU A 104 9.98 0.93 -1.21
CA LEU A 104 11.00 -0.11 -1.04
C LEU A 104 11.64 -0.05 0.35
N GLU A 105 11.89 1.14 0.88
CA GLU A 105 12.38 1.31 2.24
C GLU A 105 11.41 0.71 3.26
N TYR A 106 10.12 0.97 3.12
CA TYR A 106 9.11 0.41 4.02
C TYR A 106 9.03 -1.11 3.90
N LEU A 107 9.11 -1.66 2.70
CA LEU A 107 9.05 -3.11 2.52
C LEU A 107 10.25 -3.82 3.14
N ILE A 108 11.43 -3.23 3.06
CA ILE A 108 12.63 -3.78 3.68
C ILE A 108 12.48 -3.83 5.21
N ASP A 109 11.83 -2.84 5.79
CA ASP A 109 11.73 -2.66 7.24
C ASP A 109 10.34 -3.01 7.79
N VAL A 110 9.55 -3.74 7.02
CA VAL A 110 8.11 -3.92 7.30
C VAL A 110 7.83 -4.52 8.68
N GLU A 111 8.67 -5.42 9.16
CA GLU A 111 8.44 -6.04 10.46
C GLU A 111 8.54 -5.04 11.61
N ASN A 112 9.37 -4.02 11.47
CA ASN A 112 9.48 -2.94 12.46
C ASN A 112 8.36 -1.91 12.33
N LEU A 113 7.57 -1.97 11.27
CA LEU A 113 6.48 -1.02 11.01
C LEU A 113 5.12 -1.58 11.42
N ARG A 114 5.04 -2.81 11.88
CA ARG A 114 3.80 -3.38 12.39
C ARG A 114 3.27 -2.55 13.55
N GLY A 115 1.96 -2.33 13.57
CA GLY A 115 1.30 -1.55 14.61
C GLY A 115 1.23 -0.06 14.34
N THR A 116 1.87 0.45 13.28
CA THR A 116 1.83 1.88 12.95
C THR A 116 0.49 2.32 12.37
N GLY A 117 -0.30 1.39 11.84
CA GLY A 117 -1.61 1.65 11.28
C GLY A 117 -1.55 2.13 9.84
N ARG A 118 -1.17 3.37 9.62
CA ARG A 118 -1.06 3.95 8.30
C ARG A 118 0.25 4.74 8.16
N LEU A 119 0.93 4.56 7.03
CA LEU A 119 2.10 5.33 6.66
C LEU A 119 1.87 5.99 5.30
N TYR A 120 2.51 7.11 5.07
CA TYR A 120 2.33 7.87 3.84
C TYR A 120 3.54 7.75 2.93
N LEU A 121 3.25 7.61 1.65
CA LEU A 121 4.23 7.74 0.58
C LEU A 121 4.22 9.19 0.10
N PRO A 122 5.33 9.74 -0.32
CA PRO A 122 5.48 11.17 -0.64
C PRO A 122 4.39 11.82 -1.45
#